data_c811cfd99fcf525c11981860b0aa7756
#
_entry.id   c811cfd99fcf525c11981860b0aa7756
#
_cell.length_a   1.000
_cell.length_b   1.000
_cell.length_c   1.000
_cell.angle_alpha   90.00
_cell.angle_beta   90.00
_cell.angle_gamma   90.00
#
_symmetry.space_group_name_H-M   'P 1'
#
loop_
_entity.id
_entity.type
_entity.pdbx_description
1 polymer ?
#
loop_
_entity_poly.entity_id
_entity_poly.type
_entity_poly.pdbx_seq_one_letter_code
_entity_poly.pdbx_strand_id
1 'polypeptide(L)'
;MVNDRFELTEEIISTADEGMKKLIDKNFKLNFDELSSFEFPLDEAFGLQVYYKETIYCFVIRFSSKNKNLICTGPGAHQRDTIRNGELLKPPFFDRWSWYKHFKESFIAYADPMLFYDDLRIAWFIGNKRDWYLKDLAAIIEELAKNQKIINDNILFYGSSGGGFTSVVLATLIRNSHVLINNPQLFILNY
;
A
#
# COMPACT_ATOMS: atom_id res chain seq x y z
N MET A 1 16.87 7.45 -23.42
CA MET A 1 16.63 6.01 -23.20
C MET A 1 16.09 5.91 -21.80
N VAL A 2 14.79 5.67 -21.65
CA VAL A 2 14.18 5.40 -20.34
C VAL A 2 14.72 4.04 -19.93
N ASN A 3 15.39 3.99 -18.78
CA ASN A 3 15.91 2.75 -18.22
C ASN A 3 14.72 1.78 -18.05
N ASP A 4 14.71 0.68 -18.79
CA ASP A 4 13.59 -0.28 -18.87
C ASP A 4 13.46 -1.17 -17.60
N ARG A 5 14.25 -0.91 -16.56
CA ARG A 5 14.27 -1.69 -15.32
C ARG A 5 14.17 -0.79 -14.11
N PHE A 6 13.04 -0.88 -13.45
CA PHE A 6 12.92 -0.47 -12.06
C PHE A 6 13.53 -1.61 -11.23
N GLU A 7 14.83 -1.53 -10.95
CA GLU A 7 15.55 -2.53 -10.16
C GLU A 7 15.45 -2.17 -8.67
N LEU A 8 15.18 -3.15 -7.84
CA LEU A 8 15.22 -2.98 -6.39
C LEU A 8 16.68 -2.88 -5.94
N THR A 9 17.11 -1.65 -5.60
CA THR A 9 18.47 -1.36 -5.14
C THR A 9 18.56 -1.34 -3.62
N GLU A 10 19.78 -1.47 -3.08
CA GLU A 10 20.03 -1.31 -1.64
C GLU A 10 19.60 0.07 -1.12
N GLU A 11 19.72 1.12 -1.93
CA GLU A 11 19.26 2.47 -1.58
C GLU A 11 17.74 2.53 -1.40
N ILE A 12 16.97 1.88 -2.29
CA ILE A 12 15.51 1.80 -2.17
C ILE A 12 15.12 1.03 -0.91
N ILE A 13 15.77 -0.11 -0.64
CA ILE A 13 15.52 -0.91 0.55
C ILE A 13 15.81 -0.10 1.81
N SER A 14 16.96 0.59 1.86
CA SER A 14 17.32 1.45 2.99
C SER A 14 16.34 2.60 3.19
N THR A 15 15.90 3.23 2.10
CA THR A 15 14.90 4.32 2.13
C THR A 15 13.55 3.82 2.67
N ALA A 16 13.11 2.64 2.22
CA ALA A 16 11.88 2.01 2.71
C ALA A 16 11.98 1.69 4.21
N ASP A 17 13.10 1.13 4.64
CA ASP A 17 13.36 0.80 6.04
C ASP A 17 13.31 2.03 6.95
N GLU A 18 14.01 3.09 6.57
CA GLU A 18 14.03 4.34 7.32
C GLU A 18 12.65 4.98 7.39
N GLY A 19 11.94 5.00 6.25
CA GLY A 19 10.59 5.55 6.18
C GLY A 19 9.59 4.77 7.03
N MET A 20 9.63 3.44 7.00
CA MET A 20 8.77 2.59 7.81
C MET A 20 9.07 2.72 9.30
N LYS A 21 10.34 2.75 9.72
CA LYS A 21 10.74 2.95 11.12
C LYS A 21 10.30 4.31 11.69
N LYS A 22 10.27 5.37 10.86
CA LYS A 22 9.77 6.70 11.27
C LYS A 22 8.25 6.73 11.49
N LEU A 23 7.51 5.79 10.90
CA LEU A 23 6.04 5.74 10.99
C LEU A 23 5.56 4.85 12.13
N ILE A 24 6.22 3.72 12.34
CA ILE A 24 5.77 2.69 13.27
C ILE A 24 6.96 1.86 13.76
N ASP A 25 6.96 1.54 15.07
CA ASP A 25 8.11 0.87 15.70
C ASP A 25 8.25 -0.59 15.28
N LYS A 26 7.13 -1.32 15.24
CA LYS A 26 7.10 -2.74 14.90
C LYS A 26 7.01 -2.93 13.39
N ASN A 27 8.05 -3.50 12.79
CA ASN A 27 8.14 -3.71 11.34
C ASN A 27 8.55 -5.13 11.00
N PHE A 28 7.92 -5.70 9.94
CA PHE A 28 8.22 -7.00 9.39
C PHE A 28 8.64 -6.88 7.92
N LYS A 29 9.49 -7.82 7.49
CA LYS A 29 9.91 -7.99 6.10
C LYS A 29 9.65 -9.42 5.70
N LEU A 30 8.84 -9.63 4.68
CA LEU A 30 8.43 -10.95 4.22
C LEU A 30 8.51 -11.01 2.70
N ASN A 31 8.81 -12.19 2.17
CA ASN A 31 8.53 -12.50 0.79
C ASN A 31 7.04 -12.81 0.62
N PHE A 32 6.53 -12.69 -0.59
CA PHE A 32 5.10 -12.90 -0.87
C PHE A 32 4.60 -14.28 -0.44
N ASP A 33 5.39 -15.33 -0.65
CA ASP A 33 5.07 -16.72 -0.31
C ASP A 33 5.03 -17.01 1.21
N GLU A 34 5.66 -16.16 2.01
CA GLU A 34 5.63 -16.26 3.47
C GLU A 34 4.32 -15.72 4.08
N LEU A 35 3.56 -14.88 3.34
CA LEU A 35 2.35 -14.20 3.84
C LEU A 35 1.28 -15.18 4.34
N SER A 36 1.12 -16.32 3.66
CA SER A 36 0.09 -17.31 3.98
C SER A 36 0.27 -17.98 5.34
N SER A 37 1.51 -18.12 5.79
CA SER A 37 1.88 -18.86 7.00
C SER A 37 2.34 -17.99 8.17
N PHE A 38 2.56 -16.69 7.92
CA PHE A 38 3.05 -15.79 8.95
C PHE A 38 1.98 -15.49 10.00
N GLU A 39 2.36 -15.52 11.27
CA GLU A 39 1.48 -15.14 12.39
C GLU A 39 1.54 -13.64 12.64
N PHE A 40 0.59 -12.91 12.06
CA PHE A 40 0.50 -11.46 12.22
C PHE A 40 -0.02 -11.06 13.61
N PRO A 41 0.49 -9.96 14.20
CA PRO A 41 -0.07 -9.38 15.41
C PRO A 41 -1.54 -9.00 15.21
N LEU A 42 -2.35 -9.19 16.26
CA LEU A 42 -3.74 -8.76 16.30
C LEU A 42 -3.90 -7.59 17.27
N ASP A 43 -4.83 -6.67 16.93
CA ASP A 43 -5.19 -5.48 17.71
C ASP A 43 -4.04 -4.48 17.94
N GLU A 44 -2.89 -4.71 17.32
CA GLU A 44 -1.71 -3.87 17.34
C GLU A 44 -1.37 -3.44 15.89
N ALA A 45 -0.94 -2.20 15.70
CA ALA A 45 -0.49 -1.74 14.39
C ALA A 45 0.98 -2.07 14.17
N PHE A 46 1.31 -2.44 12.93
CA PHE A 46 2.67 -2.76 12.50
C PHE A 46 2.91 -2.34 11.05
N GLY A 47 4.17 -2.16 10.72
CA GLY A 47 4.64 -1.99 9.36
C GLY A 47 4.94 -3.34 8.71
N LEU A 48 4.65 -3.45 7.43
CA LEU A 48 4.99 -4.63 6.65
C LEU A 48 5.61 -4.21 5.32
N GLN A 49 6.75 -4.80 5.00
CA GLN A 49 7.40 -4.70 3.70
C GLN A 49 7.31 -6.08 3.03
N VAL A 50 6.65 -6.15 1.89
CA VAL A 50 6.50 -7.39 1.12
C VAL A 50 7.40 -7.31 -0.11
N TYR A 51 8.33 -8.24 -0.21
CA TYR A 51 9.13 -8.46 -1.41
C TYR A 51 8.35 -9.36 -2.35
N TYR A 52 7.98 -8.81 -3.50
CA TYR A 52 7.25 -9.57 -4.52
C TYR A 52 7.75 -9.20 -5.90
N LYS A 53 8.16 -10.22 -6.67
CA LYS A 53 8.90 -10.03 -7.91
C LYS A 53 10.15 -9.16 -7.64
N GLU A 54 10.42 -8.17 -8.44
CA GLU A 54 11.58 -7.27 -8.28
C GLU A 54 11.20 -5.94 -7.58
N THR A 55 10.20 -5.96 -6.68
CA THR A 55 9.63 -4.75 -6.07
C THR A 55 9.37 -4.94 -4.56
N ILE A 56 9.39 -3.83 -3.83
CA ILE A 56 9.03 -3.78 -2.41
C ILE A 56 7.72 -3.02 -2.23
N TYR A 57 6.73 -3.67 -1.60
CA TYR A 57 5.43 -3.09 -1.27
C TYR A 57 5.37 -2.79 0.22
N CYS A 58 5.08 -1.54 0.59
CA CYS A 58 5.06 -1.08 1.98
C CYS A 58 3.63 -0.88 2.46
N PHE A 59 3.36 -1.36 3.69
CA PHE A 59 2.04 -1.31 4.32
C PHE A 59 2.15 -0.86 5.76
N VAL A 60 1.11 -0.16 6.24
CA VAL A 60 0.80 -0.03 7.66
C VAL A 60 -0.49 -0.78 7.91
N ILE A 61 -0.45 -1.75 8.82
CA ILE A 61 -1.51 -2.73 9.02
C ILE A 61 -1.90 -2.79 10.50
N ARG A 62 -3.19 -2.97 10.77
CA ARG A 62 -3.72 -3.43 12.04
C ARG A 62 -4.81 -4.47 11.78
N PHE A 63 -4.59 -5.70 12.17
CA PHE A 63 -5.61 -6.73 12.12
C PHE A 63 -6.41 -6.79 13.41
N SER A 64 -7.73 -6.97 13.29
CA SER A 64 -8.64 -7.08 14.41
C SER A 64 -8.84 -8.55 14.81
N SER A 65 -8.71 -8.85 16.10
CA SER A 65 -9.04 -10.19 16.62
C SER A 65 -10.55 -10.49 16.62
N LYS A 66 -11.38 -9.44 16.59
CA LYS A 66 -12.84 -9.53 16.81
C LYS A 66 -13.67 -9.26 15.57
N ASN A 67 -13.12 -8.55 14.57
CA ASN A 67 -13.86 -8.10 13.40
C ASN A 67 -13.26 -8.67 12.13
N LYS A 68 -14.09 -9.19 11.24
CA LYS A 68 -13.67 -9.77 9.95
C LYS A 68 -13.88 -8.83 8.77
N ASN A 69 -14.15 -7.56 9.00
CA ASN A 69 -14.15 -6.53 7.96
C ASN A 69 -12.76 -5.92 7.84
N LEU A 70 -12.39 -5.54 6.64
CA LEU A 70 -11.12 -4.93 6.29
C LEU A 70 -11.34 -3.63 5.53
N ILE A 71 -10.71 -2.55 6.00
CA ILE A 71 -10.66 -1.27 5.31
C ILE A 71 -9.26 -1.09 4.72
N CYS A 72 -9.18 -0.83 3.42
CA CYS A 72 -7.95 -0.59 2.69
C CYS A 72 -7.90 0.85 2.18
N THR A 73 -6.80 1.57 2.39
CA THR A 73 -6.64 2.96 1.93
C THR A 73 -5.34 3.15 1.15
N GLY A 74 -5.44 3.83 0.01
CA GLY A 74 -4.30 4.17 -0.84
C GLY A 74 -3.90 5.64 -0.77
N PRO A 75 -2.68 5.96 -1.23
CA PRO A 75 -2.18 7.33 -1.26
C PRO A 75 -2.82 8.14 -2.40
N GLY A 76 -2.92 9.46 -2.16
CA GLY A 76 -3.10 10.46 -3.20
C GLY A 76 -1.76 11.00 -3.72
N ALA A 77 -1.76 12.23 -4.24
CA ALA A 77 -0.54 12.90 -4.66
C ALA A 77 0.23 13.47 -3.47
N HIS A 78 1.55 13.31 -3.49
CA HIS A 78 2.46 13.85 -2.47
C HIS A 78 3.35 14.95 -3.05
N GLN A 79 3.61 16.00 -2.25
CA GLN A 79 4.59 17.02 -2.60
C GLN A 79 5.98 16.53 -2.22
N ARG A 80 6.89 16.46 -3.21
CA ARG A 80 8.26 15.97 -3.04
C ARG A 80 9.17 16.92 -2.26
N ASP A 81 8.89 18.19 -2.35
CA ASP A 81 9.60 19.28 -1.70
C ASP A 81 9.09 19.57 -0.27
N THR A 82 8.26 18.71 0.26
CA THR A 82 7.78 18.85 1.64
C THR A 82 8.90 18.55 2.63
N ILE A 83 9.24 19.57 3.42
CA ILE A 83 10.17 19.44 4.55
C ILE A 83 9.35 19.21 5.82
N ARG A 84 9.66 18.14 6.54
CA ARG A 84 9.06 17.85 7.84
C ARG A 84 10.18 17.66 8.88
N ASN A 85 10.11 18.41 9.98
CA ASN A 85 11.15 18.41 11.01
C ASN A 85 12.58 18.68 10.48
N GLY A 86 12.71 19.51 9.43
CA GLY A 86 14.00 19.85 8.82
C GLY A 86 14.53 18.82 7.80
N GLU A 87 13.81 17.74 7.55
CA GLU A 87 14.17 16.71 6.57
C GLU A 87 13.20 16.65 5.40
N LEU A 88 13.72 16.40 4.21
CA LEU A 88 12.91 16.14 3.02
C LEU A 88 12.16 14.81 3.20
N LEU A 89 10.84 14.83 2.93
CA LEU A 89 10.04 13.60 2.97
C LEU A 89 10.47 12.66 1.84
N LYS A 90 10.80 11.43 2.23
CA LYS A 90 11.13 10.32 1.34
C LYS A 90 10.04 9.23 1.38
N PRO A 91 9.88 8.42 0.30
CA PRO A 91 8.97 7.28 0.35
C PRO A 91 9.38 6.28 1.46
N PRO A 92 8.43 5.43 1.91
CA PRO A 92 7.07 5.26 1.39
C PRO A 92 6.10 6.34 1.87
N PHE A 93 5.19 6.76 1.00
CA PHE A 93 4.17 7.75 1.32
C PHE A 93 2.84 7.09 1.60
N PHE A 94 2.22 7.48 2.72
CA PHE A 94 0.93 6.96 3.15
C PHE A 94 -0.03 8.10 3.44
N ASP A 95 -1.25 7.99 2.91
CA ASP A 95 -2.37 8.78 3.35
C ASP A 95 -3.20 7.98 4.36
N ARG A 96 -3.73 8.69 5.35
CA ARG A 96 -4.69 8.11 6.31
C ARG A 96 -4.18 6.89 7.09
N TRP A 97 -2.89 6.61 7.07
CA TRP A 97 -2.33 5.43 7.71
C TRP A 97 -2.67 5.32 9.21
N SER A 98 -2.82 6.47 9.89
CA SER A 98 -3.16 6.52 11.31
C SER A 98 -4.66 6.32 11.60
N TRP A 99 -5.51 6.20 10.58
CA TRP A 99 -6.95 6.02 10.75
C TRP A 99 -7.32 4.70 11.43
N TYR A 100 -6.43 3.68 11.38
CA TYR A 100 -6.64 2.45 12.14
C TYR A 100 -7.01 2.68 13.62
N LYS A 101 -6.61 3.83 14.19
CA LYS A 101 -6.92 4.20 15.58
C LYS A 101 -8.41 4.48 15.83
N HIS A 102 -9.17 4.73 14.76
CA HIS A 102 -10.58 5.13 14.82
C HIS A 102 -11.54 4.01 14.39
N PHE A 103 -11.02 2.88 13.89
CA PHE A 103 -11.82 1.77 13.43
C PHE A 103 -11.67 0.55 14.35
N LYS A 104 -12.72 -0.28 14.41
CA LYS A 104 -12.69 -1.60 15.06
C LYS A 104 -12.35 -2.71 14.08
N GLU A 105 -12.49 -2.42 12.79
CA GLU A 105 -12.21 -3.27 11.66
C GLU A 105 -10.70 -3.46 11.49
N SER A 106 -10.28 -4.50 10.80
CA SER A 106 -8.92 -4.60 10.27
C SER A 106 -8.66 -3.44 9.29
N PHE A 107 -7.43 -2.97 9.26
CA PHE A 107 -7.05 -1.80 8.47
C PHE A 107 -5.72 -2.04 7.75
N ILE A 108 -5.66 -1.66 6.48
CA ILE A 108 -4.46 -1.65 5.67
C ILE A 108 -4.33 -0.29 4.98
N ALA A 109 -3.23 0.42 5.23
CA ALA A 109 -2.78 1.50 4.37
C ALA A 109 -1.60 1.00 3.53
N TYR A 110 -1.58 1.31 2.23
CA TYR A 110 -0.53 0.90 1.31
C TYR A 110 0.10 2.11 0.61
N ALA A 111 1.40 2.01 0.32
CA ALA A 111 2.17 3.02 -0.41
C ALA A 111 2.43 2.59 -1.85
N ASP A 112 2.55 3.57 -2.76
CA ASP A 112 2.85 3.29 -4.16
C ASP A 112 4.36 3.06 -4.34
N PRO A 113 4.79 1.85 -4.75
CA PRO A 113 6.21 1.54 -4.90
C PRO A 113 6.88 2.30 -6.06
N MET A 114 6.13 2.78 -7.05
CA MET A 114 6.67 3.61 -8.12
C MET A 114 7.35 4.88 -7.60
N LEU A 115 6.91 5.37 -6.46
CA LEU A 115 7.45 6.58 -5.85
C LEU A 115 8.86 6.42 -5.27
N PHE A 116 9.42 5.21 -5.23
CA PHE A 116 10.83 5.01 -4.92
C PHE A 116 11.75 5.24 -6.11
N TYR A 117 11.26 5.09 -7.33
CA TYR A 117 12.08 5.04 -8.55
C TYR A 117 12.17 6.36 -9.30
N ASP A 118 11.24 7.29 -9.06
CA ASP A 118 11.18 8.56 -9.78
C ASP A 118 10.63 9.67 -8.86
N ASP A 119 10.90 10.93 -9.22
CA ASP A 119 10.38 12.12 -8.54
C ASP A 119 8.91 12.42 -8.84
N LEU A 120 8.15 11.41 -9.17
CA LEU A 120 6.71 11.50 -9.38
C LEU A 120 5.99 11.86 -8.08
N ARG A 121 4.98 12.72 -8.18
CA ARG A 121 4.10 13.06 -7.04
C ARG A 121 3.00 12.02 -6.83
N ILE A 122 2.66 11.29 -7.88
CA ILE A 122 1.67 10.23 -7.93
C ILE A 122 2.00 9.32 -9.11
N ALA A 123 1.76 8.01 -8.97
CA ALA A 123 2.02 7.05 -10.04
C ALA A 123 0.91 6.01 -10.23
N TRP A 124 -0.16 6.04 -9.41
CA TRP A 124 -1.35 5.17 -9.52
C TRP A 124 -1.03 3.67 -9.57
N PHE A 125 0.13 3.25 -9.07
CA PHE A 125 0.60 1.85 -9.13
C PHE A 125 0.62 1.28 -10.57
N ILE A 126 0.92 2.11 -11.56
CA ILE A 126 0.97 1.69 -12.97
C ILE A 126 1.99 0.58 -13.16
N GLY A 127 3.13 0.67 -12.47
CA GLY A 127 4.21 -0.30 -12.60
C GLY A 127 5.11 -0.02 -13.80
N ASN A 128 5.72 -1.07 -14.32
CA ASN A 128 6.65 -1.03 -15.44
C ASN A 128 6.10 -1.82 -16.64
N LYS A 129 6.91 -1.98 -17.71
CA LYS A 129 6.50 -2.70 -18.91
C LYS A 129 6.17 -4.19 -18.69
N ARG A 130 6.64 -4.80 -17.59
CA ARG A 130 6.48 -6.23 -17.30
C ARG A 130 5.40 -6.47 -16.26
N ASP A 131 5.34 -5.59 -15.25
CA ASP A 131 4.54 -5.81 -14.04
C ASP A 131 3.59 -4.65 -13.82
N TRP A 132 2.31 -4.98 -13.68
CA TRP A 132 1.28 -4.03 -13.28
C TRP A 132 1.11 -4.07 -11.76
N TYR A 133 1.65 -3.07 -11.08
CA TYR A 133 1.73 -3.06 -9.62
C TYR A 133 0.37 -3.07 -8.91
N LEU A 134 -0.72 -2.60 -9.54
CA LEU A 134 -2.07 -2.78 -8.98
C LEU A 134 -2.49 -4.25 -8.92
N LYS A 135 -2.09 -5.06 -9.91
CA LYS A 135 -2.36 -6.49 -9.90
C LYS A 135 -1.56 -7.21 -8.81
N ASP A 136 -0.33 -6.81 -8.63
CA ASP A 136 0.53 -7.37 -7.58
C ASP A 136 0.04 -6.96 -6.19
N LEU A 137 -0.35 -5.68 -6.02
CA LEU A 137 -0.97 -5.19 -4.79
C LEU A 137 -2.26 -5.92 -4.45
N ALA A 138 -3.12 -6.18 -5.46
CA ALA A 138 -4.35 -6.96 -5.27
C ALA A 138 -4.02 -8.37 -4.75
N ALA A 139 -3.05 -9.05 -5.35
CA ALA A 139 -2.62 -10.39 -4.91
C ALA A 139 -2.10 -10.38 -3.46
N ILE A 140 -1.32 -9.37 -3.08
CA ILE A 140 -0.82 -9.24 -1.70
C ILE A 140 -1.99 -9.03 -0.72
N ILE A 141 -2.92 -8.12 -1.05
CA ILE A 141 -4.09 -7.86 -0.17
C ILE A 141 -4.98 -9.10 -0.04
N GLU A 142 -5.22 -9.83 -1.12
CA GLU A 142 -5.98 -11.10 -1.07
C GLU A 142 -5.29 -12.14 -0.17
N GLU A 143 -3.96 -12.28 -0.26
CA GLU A 143 -3.23 -13.24 0.58
C GLU A 143 -3.23 -12.82 2.06
N LEU A 144 -3.10 -11.53 2.36
CA LEU A 144 -3.25 -10.99 3.71
C LEU A 144 -4.66 -11.19 4.27
N ALA A 145 -5.69 -10.94 3.46
CA ALA A 145 -7.09 -11.15 3.84
C ALA A 145 -7.37 -12.64 4.11
N LYS A 146 -6.90 -13.52 3.25
CA LYS A 146 -7.02 -14.97 3.39
C LYS A 146 -6.32 -15.49 4.65
N ASN A 147 -5.10 -15.03 4.94
CA ASN A 147 -4.38 -15.36 6.19
C ASN A 147 -5.25 -15.02 7.41
N GLN A 148 -5.95 -13.87 7.40
CA GLN A 148 -6.84 -13.43 8.47
C GLN A 148 -8.28 -14.01 8.40
N LYS A 149 -8.55 -14.90 7.43
CA LYS A 149 -9.89 -15.47 7.19
C LYS A 149 -10.97 -14.39 6.94
N ILE A 150 -10.57 -13.34 6.22
CA ILE A 150 -11.46 -12.26 5.75
C ILE A 150 -11.87 -12.60 4.32
N ILE A 151 -13.17 -12.68 4.06
CA ILE A 151 -13.70 -12.91 2.70
C ILE A 151 -13.78 -11.59 1.93
N ASN A 152 -13.79 -11.66 0.60
CA ASN A 152 -13.76 -10.47 -0.25
C ASN A 152 -14.96 -9.54 -0.02
N ASP A 153 -16.16 -10.08 0.26
CA ASP A 153 -17.37 -9.29 0.59
C ASP A 153 -17.19 -8.40 1.85
N ASN A 154 -16.18 -8.66 2.64
CA ASN A 154 -15.86 -7.90 3.84
C ASN A 154 -14.70 -6.91 3.63
N ILE A 155 -14.24 -6.71 2.39
CA ILE A 155 -13.17 -5.77 2.06
C ILE A 155 -13.78 -4.48 1.48
N LEU A 156 -13.43 -3.35 2.09
CA LEU A 156 -13.78 -2.01 1.60
C LEU A 156 -12.50 -1.27 1.19
N PHE A 157 -12.40 -0.88 -0.06
CA PHE A 157 -11.39 0.05 -0.55
C PHE A 157 -11.90 1.48 -0.43
N TYR A 158 -11.14 2.34 0.23
CA TYR A 158 -11.44 3.75 0.34
C TYR A 158 -10.34 4.60 -0.29
N GLY A 159 -10.72 5.54 -1.15
CA GLY A 159 -9.77 6.47 -1.74
C GLY A 159 -10.37 7.79 -2.21
N SER A 160 -9.51 8.80 -2.28
CA SER A 160 -9.83 10.09 -2.89
C SER A 160 -8.74 10.49 -3.88
N SER A 161 -9.05 11.36 -4.86
CA SER A 161 -8.09 11.77 -5.88
C SER A 161 -7.46 10.56 -6.59
N GLY A 162 -6.13 10.46 -6.67
CA GLY A 162 -5.42 9.30 -7.21
C GLY A 162 -5.69 8.00 -6.46
N GLY A 163 -5.82 8.06 -5.12
CA GLY A 163 -6.22 6.92 -4.31
C GLY A 163 -7.64 6.42 -4.63
N GLY A 164 -8.52 7.29 -5.14
CA GLY A 164 -9.83 6.90 -5.64
C GLY A 164 -9.73 6.03 -6.89
N PHE A 165 -8.85 6.36 -7.84
CA PHE A 165 -8.58 5.52 -9.02
C PHE A 165 -8.09 4.13 -8.60
N THR A 166 -7.06 4.06 -7.76
CA THR A 166 -6.48 2.79 -7.32
C THR A 166 -7.51 1.94 -6.57
N SER A 167 -8.36 2.55 -5.73
CA SER A 167 -9.42 1.86 -5.00
C SER A 167 -10.47 1.23 -5.94
N VAL A 168 -10.89 1.94 -7.00
CA VAL A 168 -11.81 1.40 -8.01
C VAL A 168 -11.20 0.20 -8.72
N VAL A 169 -9.93 0.33 -9.17
CA VAL A 169 -9.26 -0.77 -9.88
C VAL A 169 -9.07 -1.99 -8.97
N LEU A 170 -8.64 -1.80 -7.73
CA LEU A 170 -8.50 -2.90 -6.76
C LEU A 170 -9.82 -3.62 -6.51
N ALA A 171 -10.93 -2.89 -6.38
CA ALA A 171 -12.25 -3.49 -6.21
C ALA A 171 -12.70 -4.28 -7.45
N THR A 172 -12.21 -3.95 -8.65
CA THR A 172 -12.48 -4.77 -9.86
C THR A 172 -11.60 -6.02 -9.92
N LEU A 173 -10.36 -5.94 -9.43
CA LEU A 173 -9.43 -7.07 -9.38
C LEU A 173 -9.83 -8.07 -8.28
N ILE A 174 -10.19 -7.59 -7.09
CA ILE A 174 -10.66 -8.39 -5.96
C ILE A 174 -12.19 -8.47 -6.00
N ARG A 175 -12.70 -9.44 -6.75
CA ARG A 175 -14.16 -9.58 -6.97
C ARG A 175 -14.92 -9.71 -5.67
N ASN A 176 -16.12 -9.15 -5.64
CA ASN A 176 -17.04 -9.06 -4.49
C ASN A 176 -16.55 -8.13 -3.36
N SER A 177 -15.46 -7.40 -3.53
CA SER A 177 -15.10 -6.35 -2.59
C SER A 177 -15.89 -5.07 -2.87
N HIS A 178 -15.86 -4.13 -1.91
CA HIS A 178 -16.58 -2.86 -1.98
C HIS A 178 -15.62 -1.70 -2.19
N VAL A 179 -16.11 -0.62 -2.76
CA VAL A 179 -15.35 0.61 -2.94
C VAL A 179 -16.17 1.83 -2.51
N LEU A 180 -15.53 2.72 -1.77
CA LEU A 180 -16.04 4.06 -1.44
C LEU A 180 -15.01 5.10 -1.91
N ILE A 181 -15.41 5.95 -2.83
CA ILE A 181 -14.53 6.96 -3.43
C ILE A 181 -15.05 8.37 -3.22
N ASN A 182 -14.12 9.30 -3.07
CA ASN A 182 -14.41 10.72 -2.99
C ASN A 182 -13.54 11.48 -3.99
N ASN A 183 -14.16 12.17 -4.94
CA ASN A 183 -13.49 12.98 -5.96
C ASN A 183 -12.33 12.23 -6.66
N PRO A 184 -12.56 11.06 -7.28
CA PRO A 184 -11.50 10.23 -7.84
C PRO A 184 -10.95 10.81 -9.15
N GLN A 185 -9.66 10.60 -9.40
CA GLN A 185 -9.05 10.81 -10.71
C GLN A 185 -9.30 9.58 -11.58
N LEU A 186 -10.35 9.60 -12.39
CA LEU A 186 -10.71 8.46 -13.25
C LEU A 186 -9.99 8.45 -14.60
N PHE A 187 -9.44 9.60 -15.03
CA PHE A 187 -8.74 9.77 -16.30
C PHE A 187 -7.27 10.14 -16.03
N ILE A 188 -6.43 9.13 -15.84
CA ILE A 188 -5.02 9.31 -15.50
C ILE A 188 -4.16 9.85 -16.67
N LEU A 189 -4.63 9.73 -17.91
CA LEU A 189 -3.91 10.22 -19.11
C LEU A 189 -3.87 11.74 -19.23
N ASN A 190 -4.55 12.46 -18.36
CA ASN A 190 -4.60 13.92 -18.34
C ASN A 190 -3.64 14.57 -17.31
N TYR A 191 -2.77 13.74 -16.71
CA TYR A 191 -1.84 14.19 -15.67
C TYR A 191 -0.36 13.87 -16.01
#